data_39f0de3450542eb46951a634067be219
#
_entry.id   39f0de3450542eb46951a634067be219
#
_cell.length_a   1.000
_cell.length_b   1.000
_cell.length_c   1.000
_cell.angle_alpha   90.00
_cell.angle_beta   90.00
_cell.angle_gamma   90.00
#
_symmetry.space_group_name_H-M   'P 1'
#
loop_
_entity.id
_entity.type
_entity.pdbx_description
1 polymer ?
#
loop_
_entity_poly.entity_id
_entity_poly.type
_entity_poly.pdbx_seq_one_letter_code
_entity_poly.pdbx_strand_id
1 'polypeptide(L)'
;LLSYYIQYYPSRKSTETDYIMQARDYIERNFRQVSCTVKSVADKVQIDRTYLYRLFKEETGFSVIEYINNCRIGRACTMLNNTNVQIKDVALSVGFSDQLYFSKVFRKLKGITPTEYRKKYSNKKDT
;
A
#
# COMPACT_ATOMS: atom_id res chain seq x y z
N LEU A 1 -21.39 -8.26 -2.88
CA LEU A 1 -20.59 -7.72 -3.98
C LEU A 1 -19.60 -8.73 -4.51
N LEU A 2 -18.93 -9.45 -3.63
CA LEU A 2 -17.96 -10.44 -4.08
C LEU A 2 -18.66 -11.58 -4.83
N SER A 3 -19.79 -12.03 -4.33
CA SER A 3 -20.52 -13.08 -5.03
C SER A 3 -21.08 -12.58 -6.35
N TYR A 4 -21.48 -11.30 -6.40
CA TYR A 4 -21.92 -10.69 -7.64
C TYR A 4 -20.76 -10.67 -8.65
N TYR A 5 -19.58 -10.29 -8.20
CA TYR A 5 -18.40 -10.25 -9.06
C TYR A 5 -18.08 -11.62 -9.64
N ILE A 6 -18.07 -12.62 -8.78
CA ILE A 6 -17.78 -13.99 -9.21
C ILE A 6 -18.83 -14.47 -10.22
N GLN A 7 -20.08 -14.13 -9.99
CA GLN A 7 -21.18 -14.54 -10.87
C GLN A 7 -21.01 -13.96 -12.27
N TYR A 8 -20.56 -12.71 -12.37
CA TYR A 8 -20.44 -12.03 -13.67
C TYR A 8 -19.08 -12.23 -14.32
N TYR A 9 -18.12 -12.79 -13.61
CA TYR A 9 -16.80 -13.03 -14.14
C TYR A 9 -16.43 -14.48 -13.89
N PRO A 10 -17.13 -15.39 -14.56
CA PRO A 10 -16.97 -16.81 -14.26
C PRO A 10 -15.60 -17.38 -14.59
N SER A 11 -14.79 -16.67 -15.37
CA SER A 11 -13.40 -17.09 -15.62
C SER A 11 -12.53 -16.98 -14.38
N ARG A 12 -12.94 -16.19 -13.39
CA ARG A 12 -12.19 -16.04 -12.14
C ARG A 12 -12.63 -17.13 -11.17
N LYS A 13 -11.71 -18.02 -10.86
CA LYS A 13 -11.97 -19.13 -9.95
C LYS A 13 -12.02 -18.63 -8.51
N SER A 14 -12.80 -19.32 -7.68
CA SER A 14 -12.90 -18.93 -6.27
C SER A 14 -11.55 -19.03 -5.56
N THR A 15 -10.69 -19.99 -5.92
CA THR A 15 -9.35 -20.08 -5.34
C THR A 15 -8.51 -18.86 -5.70
N GLU A 16 -8.66 -18.35 -6.92
CA GLU A 16 -7.95 -17.15 -7.32
C GLU A 16 -8.43 -15.94 -6.52
N THR A 17 -9.72 -15.86 -6.31
CA THR A 17 -10.29 -14.80 -5.48
C THR A 17 -9.77 -14.89 -4.05
N ASP A 18 -9.66 -16.11 -3.52
CA ASP A 18 -9.12 -16.33 -2.18
C ASP A 18 -7.68 -15.87 -2.08
N TYR A 19 -6.86 -16.15 -3.09
CA TYR A 19 -5.47 -15.69 -3.09
C TYR A 19 -5.41 -14.16 -3.01
N ILE A 20 -6.24 -13.49 -3.78
CA ILE A 20 -6.27 -12.03 -3.80
C ILE A 20 -6.71 -11.49 -2.45
N MET A 21 -7.75 -12.08 -1.87
CA MET A 21 -8.25 -11.65 -0.57
C MET A 21 -7.22 -11.85 0.53
N GLN A 22 -6.51 -12.99 0.50
CA GLN A 22 -5.45 -13.24 1.47
C GLN A 22 -4.31 -12.25 1.33
N ALA A 23 -3.93 -11.95 0.09
CA ALA A 23 -2.86 -10.99 -0.17
C ALA A 23 -3.24 -9.60 0.35
N ARG A 24 -4.44 -9.14 0.04
CA ARG A 24 -4.90 -7.83 0.49
C ARG A 24 -4.96 -7.75 2.01
N ASP A 25 -5.53 -8.77 2.64
CA ASP A 25 -5.65 -8.80 4.09
C ASP A 25 -4.26 -8.75 4.74
N TYR A 26 -3.32 -9.54 4.22
CA TYR A 26 -1.97 -9.55 4.76
C TYR A 26 -1.32 -8.17 4.62
N ILE A 27 -1.45 -7.54 3.46
CA ILE A 27 -0.86 -6.22 3.24
C ILE A 27 -1.48 -5.19 4.18
N GLU A 28 -2.80 -5.18 4.31
CA GLU A 28 -3.47 -4.18 5.13
C GLU A 28 -3.11 -4.31 6.60
N ARG A 29 -2.80 -5.53 7.04
CA ARG A 29 -2.39 -5.76 8.42
C ARG A 29 -0.91 -5.51 8.66
N ASN A 30 -0.07 -5.55 7.62
CA ASN A 30 1.38 -5.59 7.79
C ASN A 30 2.15 -4.52 7.04
N PHE A 31 1.49 -3.64 6.28
CA PHE A 31 2.21 -2.71 5.40
C PHE A 31 3.18 -1.80 6.16
N ARG A 32 2.91 -1.51 7.43
CA ARG A 32 3.79 -0.63 8.21
C ARG A 32 5.10 -1.27 8.59
N GLN A 33 5.21 -2.58 8.41
CA GLN A 33 6.47 -3.26 8.66
C GLN A 33 7.31 -3.24 7.40
N VAL A 34 8.59 -2.92 7.56
CA VAL A 34 9.52 -2.90 6.42
C VAL A 34 9.58 -4.28 5.76
N SER A 35 9.38 -5.33 6.53
CA SER A 35 9.40 -6.71 6.02
C SER A 35 8.22 -7.07 5.12
N CYS A 36 7.20 -6.21 5.03
CA CYS A 36 6.10 -6.46 4.12
C CYS A 36 6.55 -6.12 2.70
N THR A 37 6.84 -7.14 1.93
CA THR A 37 7.40 -7.04 0.58
C THR A 37 6.60 -7.93 -0.36
N VAL A 38 6.85 -7.77 -1.66
CA VAL A 38 6.22 -8.67 -2.65
C VAL A 38 6.51 -10.12 -2.29
N LYS A 39 7.77 -10.40 -1.92
CA LYS A 39 8.16 -11.76 -1.56
C LYS A 39 7.37 -12.26 -0.35
N SER A 40 7.24 -11.44 0.70
CA SER A 40 6.53 -11.89 1.90
C SER A 40 5.05 -12.11 1.62
N VAL A 41 4.45 -11.31 0.75
CA VAL A 41 3.05 -11.52 0.36
C VAL A 41 2.90 -12.82 -0.39
N ALA A 42 3.77 -13.07 -1.38
CA ALA A 42 3.72 -14.31 -2.15
C ALA A 42 3.92 -15.53 -1.25
N ASP A 43 4.87 -15.43 -0.32
CA ASP A 43 5.13 -16.52 0.64
C ASP A 43 3.90 -16.78 1.51
N LYS A 44 3.25 -15.73 1.96
CA LYS A 44 2.06 -15.86 2.80
C LYS A 44 0.93 -16.56 2.07
N VAL A 45 0.73 -16.22 0.81
CA VAL A 45 -0.35 -16.78 0.00
C VAL A 45 0.08 -18.13 -0.60
N GLN A 46 1.39 -18.40 -0.61
CA GLN A 46 1.96 -19.65 -1.12
C GLN A 46 1.77 -19.83 -2.62
N ILE A 47 1.95 -18.75 -3.36
CA ILE A 47 1.94 -18.81 -4.81
C ILE A 47 3.16 -18.06 -5.34
N ASP A 48 3.49 -18.34 -6.59
CA ASP A 48 4.60 -17.72 -7.28
C ASP A 48 4.37 -16.23 -7.45
N ARG A 49 5.43 -15.44 -7.38
CA ARG A 49 5.32 -13.98 -7.49
C ARG A 49 4.76 -13.53 -8.84
N THR A 50 5.12 -14.22 -9.92
CA THR A 50 4.62 -13.88 -11.25
C THR A 50 3.12 -14.12 -11.34
N TYR A 51 2.67 -15.24 -10.79
CA TYR A 51 1.25 -15.57 -10.78
C TYR A 51 0.48 -14.57 -9.90
N LEU A 52 1.03 -14.26 -8.74
CA LEU A 52 0.42 -13.26 -7.85
C LEU A 52 0.32 -11.91 -8.55
N TYR A 53 1.39 -11.50 -9.24
CA TYR A 53 1.38 -10.22 -9.97
C TYR A 53 0.21 -10.17 -10.94
N ARG A 54 0.05 -11.22 -11.74
CA ARG A 54 -1.00 -11.25 -12.75
C ARG A 54 -2.39 -11.17 -12.13
N LEU A 55 -2.64 -12.02 -11.14
CA LEU A 55 -3.94 -12.04 -10.48
C LEU A 55 -4.26 -10.72 -9.79
N PHE A 56 -3.28 -10.20 -9.06
CA PHE A 56 -3.47 -8.99 -8.27
C PHE A 56 -3.71 -7.78 -9.18
N LYS A 57 -2.93 -7.69 -10.25
CA LYS A 57 -3.08 -6.59 -11.20
C LYS A 57 -4.44 -6.64 -11.89
N GLU A 58 -4.87 -7.82 -12.29
CA GLU A 58 -6.18 -7.98 -12.94
C GLU A 58 -7.32 -7.60 -12.01
N GLU A 59 -7.22 -7.97 -10.73
CA GLU A 59 -8.31 -7.74 -9.80
C GLU A 59 -8.32 -6.33 -9.26
N THR A 60 -7.16 -5.78 -8.91
CA THR A 60 -7.10 -4.50 -8.19
C THR A 60 -6.69 -3.33 -9.07
N GLY A 61 -6.11 -3.61 -10.22
CA GLY A 61 -5.53 -2.57 -11.07
C GLY A 61 -4.12 -2.15 -10.64
N PHE A 62 -3.63 -2.67 -9.52
CA PHE A 62 -2.32 -2.33 -8.98
C PHE A 62 -1.43 -3.57 -8.92
N SER A 63 -0.13 -3.37 -9.09
CA SER A 63 0.80 -4.42 -8.70
C SER A 63 0.82 -4.52 -7.17
N VAL A 64 1.40 -5.61 -6.67
CA VAL A 64 1.48 -5.79 -5.22
C VAL A 64 2.27 -4.65 -4.58
N ILE A 65 3.43 -4.28 -5.17
CA ILE A 65 4.23 -3.21 -4.58
C ILE A 65 3.50 -1.86 -4.63
N GLU A 66 2.77 -1.60 -5.71
CA GLU A 66 1.97 -0.38 -5.79
C GLU A 66 0.91 -0.34 -4.70
N TYR A 67 0.27 -1.47 -4.45
CA TYR A 67 -0.74 -1.55 -3.40
C TYR A 67 -0.14 -1.31 -2.02
N ILE A 68 1.01 -1.94 -1.75
CA ILE A 68 1.72 -1.72 -0.48
C ILE A 68 2.07 -0.24 -0.34
N ASN A 69 2.62 0.35 -1.38
CA ASN A 69 3.03 1.75 -1.33
C ASN A 69 1.83 2.69 -1.16
N ASN A 70 0.71 2.39 -1.78
CA ASN A 70 -0.50 3.20 -1.58
C ASN A 70 -0.96 3.15 -0.13
N CYS A 71 -0.92 1.98 0.48
CA CYS A 71 -1.28 1.86 1.90
C CYS A 71 -0.33 2.68 2.78
N ARG A 72 0.97 2.58 2.51
CA ARG A 72 1.98 3.29 3.29
C ARG A 72 1.84 4.80 3.15
N ILE A 73 1.66 5.27 1.93
CA ILE A 73 1.54 6.71 1.68
C ILE A 73 0.24 7.25 2.27
N GLY A 74 -0.85 6.48 2.20
CA GLY A 74 -2.09 6.90 2.83
C GLY A 74 -1.92 7.13 4.33
N ARG A 75 -1.23 6.21 5.01
CA ARG A 75 -0.96 6.38 6.44
C ARG A 75 -0.03 7.55 6.69
N ALA A 76 0.97 7.72 5.83
CA ALA A 76 1.90 8.85 5.96
C ALA A 76 1.14 10.17 5.88
N CYS A 77 0.19 10.30 4.98
CA CYS A 77 -0.61 11.52 4.85
C CYS A 77 -1.34 11.83 6.17
N THR A 78 -1.92 10.82 6.80
CA THR A 78 -2.58 11.00 8.08
C THR A 78 -1.60 11.53 9.13
N MET A 79 -0.41 10.95 9.19
CA MET A 79 0.60 11.40 10.16
C MET A 79 1.08 12.82 9.85
N LEU A 80 1.27 13.14 8.58
CA LEU A 80 1.72 14.48 8.19
C LEU A 80 0.68 15.54 8.56
N ASN A 81 -0.59 15.19 8.44
CA ASN A 81 -1.67 16.13 8.75
C ASN A 81 -1.88 16.33 10.25
N ASN A 82 -1.64 15.30 11.03
CA ASN A 82 -2.09 15.28 12.42
C ASN A 82 -0.98 15.29 13.46
N THR A 83 0.28 15.22 13.03
CA THR A 83 1.41 15.17 13.97
C THR A 83 2.54 16.07 13.50
N ASN A 84 3.50 16.30 14.40
CA ASN A 84 4.73 17.02 14.08
C ASN A 84 5.93 16.07 13.96
N VAL A 85 5.68 14.78 13.79
CA VAL A 85 6.74 13.79 13.65
C VAL A 85 7.60 14.13 12.43
N GLN A 86 8.91 14.02 12.58
CA GLN A 86 9.83 14.33 11.50
C GLN A 86 9.60 13.44 10.29
N ILE A 87 9.87 13.99 9.11
CA ILE A 87 9.60 13.27 7.86
C ILE A 87 10.29 11.90 7.84
N LYS A 88 11.55 11.83 8.28
CA LYS A 88 12.27 10.56 8.27
C LYS A 88 11.60 9.53 9.18
N ASP A 89 11.03 9.98 10.28
CA ASP A 89 10.36 9.09 11.22
C ASP A 89 8.99 8.69 10.71
N VAL A 90 8.30 9.57 9.99
CA VAL A 90 7.07 9.20 9.29
C VAL A 90 7.36 8.08 8.31
N ALA A 91 8.40 8.25 7.48
CA ALA A 91 8.77 7.24 6.49
C ALA A 91 8.98 5.88 7.14
N LEU A 92 9.79 5.86 8.20
CA LEU A 92 10.12 4.62 8.88
C LEU A 92 8.88 3.98 9.52
N SER A 93 8.04 4.79 10.15
CA SER A 93 6.88 4.26 10.87
C SER A 93 5.81 3.70 9.95
N VAL A 94 5.80 4.08 8.67
CA VAL A 94 4.84 3.51 7.73
C VAL A 94 5.43 2.39 6.86
N GLY A 95 6.69 2.01 7.09
CA GLY A 95 7.27 0.84 6.46
C GLY A 95 8.38 1.09 5.44
N PHE A 96 8.80 2.34 5.25
CA PHE A 96 9.92 2.64 4.35
C PHE A 96 11.22 2.68 5.14
N SER A 97 12.20 1.88 4.73
CA SER A 97 13.51 1.91 5.37
C SER A 97 14.40 3.02 4.82
N ASP A 98 14.03 3.60 3.68
CA ASP A 98 14.82 4.59 2.98
C ASP A 98 13.98 5.84 2.76
N GLN A 99 14.40 6.95 3.37
CA GLN A 99 13.64 8.20 3.28
C GLN A 99 13.61 8.74 1.84
N LEU A 100 14.69 8.54 1.08
CA LEU A 100 14.72 9.04 -0.30
C LEU A 100 13.70 8.30 -1.15
N TYR A 101 13.63 6.99 -0.99
CA TYR A 101 12.64 6.21 -1.71
C TYR A 101 11.23 6.62 -1.28
N PHE A 102 11.01 6.81 0.01
CA PHE A 102 9.73 7.29 0.52
C PHE A 102 9.32 8.59 -0.18
N SER A 103 10.24 9.56 -0.22
CA SER A 103 9.94 10.86 -0.82
C SER A 103 9.61 10.75 -2.30
N LYS A 104 10.32 9.87 -3.02
CA LYS A 104 10.04 9.65 -4.44
C LYS A 104 8.64 9.05 -4.64
N VAL A 105 8.31 8.03 -3.87
CA VAL A 105 6.99 7.40 -3.97
C VAL A 105 5.90 8.39 -3.58
N PHE A 106 6.14 9.14 -2.50
CA PHE A 106 5.16 10.12 -2.04
C PHE A 106 4.87 11.16 -3.12
N ARG A 107 5.93 11.72 -3.69
CA ARG A 107 5.75 12.74 -4.74
C ARG A 107 5.06 12.17 -5.96
N LYS A 108 5.39 10.93 -6.33
CA LYS A 108 4.75 10.29 -7.46
C LYS A 108 3.24 10.13 -7.23
N LEU A 109 2.84 9.75 -6.02
CA LEU A 109 1.43 9.48 -5.73
C LEU A 109 0.65 10.74 -5.38
N LYS A 110 1.29 11.72 -4.78
CA LYS A 110 0.59 12.92 -4.29
C LYS A 110 0.91 14.17 -5.07
N GLY A 111 1.93 14.15 -5.91
CA GLY A 111 2.28 15.29 -6.74
C GLY A 111 3.16 16.34 -6.08
N ILE A 112 3.32 16.29 -4.77
CA ILE A 112 4.17 17.21 -4.02
C ILE A 112 4.96 16.42 -2.98
N THR A 113 5.98 17.06 -2.40
CA THR A 113 6.82 16.40 -1.42
C THR A 113 6.10 16.23 -0.09
N PRO A 114 6.56 15.34 0.79
CA PRO A 114 5.98 15.21 2.11
C PRO A 114 5.98 16.52 2.91
N THR A 115 7.07 17.27 2.82
CA THR A 115 7.16 18.55 3.52
C THR A 115 6.12 19.55 2.99
N GLU A 116 6.00 19.63 1.66
CA GLU A 116 5.02 20.50 1.04
C GLU A 116 3.60 20.07 1.41
N TYR A 117 3.37 18.77 1.44
CA TYR A 117 2.07 18.23 1.82
C TYR A 117 1.70 18.64 3.24
N ARG A 118 2.64 18.50 4.17
CA ARG A 118 2.39 18.90 5.57
C ARG A 118 2.04 20.37 5.65
N LYS A 119 2.81 21.21 4.96
CA LYS A 119 2.53 22.65 4.98
C LYS A 119 1.15 22.98 4.46
N LYS A 120 0.75 22.30 3.41
CA LYS A 120 -0.51 22.62 2.73
C LYS A 120 -1.72 22.07 3.46
N TYR A 121 -1.62 20.88 4.05
CA TYR A 121 -2.80 20.18 4.57
C TYR A 121 -2.80 19.96 6.06
N SER A 122 -1.78 20.40 6.77
CA SER A 122 -1.69 20.11 8.20
C SER A 122 -2.87 20.70 8.97
N ASN A 123 -3.45 19.88 9.84
CA ASN A 123 -4.48 20.34 10.77
C ASN A 123 -3.88 20.99 12.02
N LYS A 124 -2.57 20.90 12.20
CA LYS A 124 -1.89 21.47 13.32
C LYS A 124 -1.44 22.86 12.94
N LYS A 125 -2.37 23.77 12.96
CA LYS A 125 -2.07 25.13 12.58
C LYS A 125 -1.16 25.77 13.60
N ASP A 126 -0.28 26.59 13.12
CA ASP A 126 0.46 27.48 13.99
C ASP A 126 -0.47 28.55 14.45
N THR A 127 -0.64 28.59 15.64
CA THR A 127 -1.52 29.63 16.19
C THR A 127 -0.71 30.73 16.79
#